data_f45f89d085d3b95e4b8f638e553dbca4
#
_entry.id   f45f89d085d3b95e4b8f638e553dbca4
#
_cell.length_a   1.000
_cell.length_b   1.000
_cell.length_c   1.000
_cell.angle_alpha   90.00
_cell.angle_beta   90.00
_cell.angle_gamma   90.00
#
_symmetry.space_group_name_H-M   'P 1'
#
loop_
_entity.id
_entity.type
_entity.pdbx_description
1 polymer ?
#
loop_
_entity_poly.entity_id
_entity_poly.type
_entity_poly.pdbx_seq_one_letter_code
_entity_poly.pdbx_strand_id
1 'polypeptide(L)'
;MCGRRTSWQGSIQSLKRLDLCYSAVRDSHLAKLTYLPALEELNFDSCLVGDWSIAHLADNSVVPNLTSLDLADTELTDLGMVHLAKFKNLKRLSLFYCNISNGGLRHLGKLTSLEVLNLDSREIGDEGLWHLRNLRQLKSLDIFSGRITDSGCSHLARIKSLESLELCGGGIGDLGCSMLATLENLASLNLSQNERITNRGAAALAALANLKVLNLSNTRVTSSALVHFSDLIKLQSLALYGCRGIEDSKGLDQLQNGLPGLKCVRLNAKGTDEDGMIRRRGDETDDESDDEDFEIHHPMFAVAPFQSSDSEEDSEMEDTDSGIRDQENSNSSSSSASSYYSDHDY
;
A
#
# COMPACT_ATOMS: atom_id res chain seq x y z
N MET A 1 44.69 -27.94 -9.19
CA MET A 1 43.32 -28.47 -9.16
C MET A 1 42.37 -27.27 -9.26
N CYS A 2 41.85 -27.06 -10.45
CA CYS A 2 40.98 -25.91 -10.72
C CYS A 2 39.58 -26.30 -10.30
N GLY A 3 39.11 -25.80 -9.15
CA GLY A 3 37.73 -26.01 -8.69
C GLY A 3 36.77 -25.34 -9.65
N ARG A 4 35.91 -26.13 -10.25
CA ARG A 4 34.76 -25.63 -11.04
C ARG A 4 33.93 -24.76 -10.13
N ARG A 5 33.99 -23.44 -10.33
CA ARG A 5 32.98 -22.51 -9.79
C ARG A 5 31.64 -22.92 -10.39
N THR A 6 30.75 -23.35 -9.55
CA THR A 6 29.45 -23.89 -9.90
C THR A 6 28.65 -22.85 -10.64
N SER A 7 27.86 -23.26 -11.66
CA SER A 7 27.04 -22.49 -12.57
C SER A 7 26.00 -21.55 -11.91
N TRP A 8 25.80 -21.65 -10.63
CA TRP A 8 24.89 -20.82 -9.81
C TRP A 8 25.28 -19.34 -9.73
N GLN A 9 26.57 -19.01 -9.80
CA GLN A 9 27.03 -17.60 -9.72
C GLN A 9 26.63 -16.76 -10.95
N GLY A 10 26.43 -17.36 -12.11
CA GLY A 10 25.99 -16.66 -13.31
C GLY A 10 24.51 -16.33 -13.32
N SER A 11 23.67 -17.22 -12.80
CA SER A 11 22.21 -17.02 -12.75
C SER A 11 21.79 -15.96 -11.73
N ILE A 12 22.47 -15.86 -10.59
CA ILE A 12 22.17 -14.86 -9.55
C ILE A 12 22.50 -13.43 -10.05
N GLN A 13 23.52 -13.26 -10.89
CA GLN A 13 23.89 -11.94 -11.43
C GLN A 13 22.89 -11.37 -12.43
N SER A 14 22.07 -12.21 -13.07
CA SER A 14 21.01 -11.81 -13.98
C SER A 14 19.64 -11.67 -13.31
N LEU A 15 19.55 -11.93 -11.99
CA LEU A 15 18.32 -11.85 -11.23
C LEU A 15 17.81 -10.41 -11.19
N LYS A 16 16.58 -10.21 -11.69
CA LYS A 16 15.93 -8.89 -11.74
C LYS A 16 14.99 -8.65 -10.56
N ARG A 17 14.34 -9.70 -10.08
CA ARG A 17 13.39 -9.64 -8.98
C ARG A 17 13.73 -10.67 -7.94
N LEU A 18 13.68 -10.29 -6.69
CA LEU A 18 13.87 -11.17 -5.54
C LEU A 18 12.74 -10.88 -4.54
N ASP A 19 11.86 -11.85 -4.41
CA ASP A 19 10.78 -11.81 -3.45
C ASP A 19 11.07 -12.75 -2.29
N LEU A 20 11.12 -12.19 -1.07
CA LEU A 20 11.40 -12.89 0.17
C LEU A 20 10.33 -12.63 1.22
N CYS A 21 9.16 -12.09 0.81
CA CYS A 21 8.08 -11.74 1.73
C CYS A 21 7.67 -12.95 2.60
N TYR A 22 7.24 -12.63 3.83
CA TYR A 22 6.81 -13.62 4.84
C TYR A 22 7.84 -14.72 5.13
N SER A 23 9.13 -14.45 4.90
CA SER A 23 10.20 -15.42 5.16
C SER A 23 10.99 -15.09 6.43
N ALA A 24 11.64 -16.09 7.03
CA ALA A 24 12.48 -15.89 8.20
C ALA A 24 13.86 -15.27 7.86
N VAL A 25 13.92 -14.42 6.84
CA VAL A 25 15.14 -13.70 6.47
C VAL A 25 15.45 -12.63 7.51
N ARG A 26 16.73 -12.52 7.87
CA ARG A 26 17.28 -11.61 8.87
C ARG A 26 18.54 -10.94 8.35
N ASP A 27 18.98 -9.90 9.02
CA ASP A 27 20.23 -9.18 8.75
C ASP A 27 21.41 -10.11 8.50
N SER A 28 21.59 -11.14 9.33
CA SER A 28 22.70 -12.11 9.21
C SER A 28 22.67 -12.94 7.91
N HIS A 29 21.52 -13.11 7.30
CA HIS A 29 21.38 -13.78 6.00
C HIS A 29 21.81 -12.86 4.86
N LEU A 30 21.47 -11.57 4.93
CA LEU A 30 21.81 -10.59 3.92
C LEU A 30 23.31 -10.28 3.86
N ALA A 31 24.04 -10.49 4.96
CA ALA A 31 25.50 -10.40 4.96
C ALA A 31 26.19 -11.27 3.90
N LYS A 32 25.49 -12.31 3.41
CA LYS A 32 25.99 -13.24 2.39
C LYS A 32 25.74 -12.76 0.96
N LEU A 33 24.86 -11.77 0.78
CA LEU A 33 24.62 -11.14 -0.51
C LEU A 33 25.79 -10.21 -0.84
N THR A 34 26.42 -10.41 -1.99
CA THR A 34 27.59 -9.63 -2.37
C THR A 34 27.29 -8.60 -3.44
N TYR A 35 26.89 -9.02 -4.63
CA TYR A 35 26.67 -8.12 -5.76
C TYR A 35 25.60 -8.66 -6.70
N LEU A 36 24.52 -7.91 -6.86
CA LEU A 36 23.36 -8.25 -7.67
C LEU A 36 23.09 -7.11 -8.66
N PRO A 37 23.91 -6.98 -9.73
CA PRO A 37 23.89 -5.82 -10.62
C PRO A 37 22.61 -5.68 -11.44
N ALA A 38 21.91 -6.78 -11.70
CA ALA A 38 20.67 -6.76 -12.47
C ALA A 38 19.40 -6.61 -11.61
N LEU A 39 19.54 -6.61 -10.27
CA LEU A 39 18.37 -6.57 -9.39
C LEU A 39 17.70 -5.19 -9.45
N GLU A 40 16.45 -5.21 -9.86
CA GLU A 40 15.58 -4.05 -10.02
C GLU A 40 14.49 -3.99 -8.93
N GLU A 41 14.01 -5.15 -8.46
CA GLU A 41 12.92 -5.25 -7.49
C GLU A 41 13.30 -6.19 -6.35
N LEU A 42 13.09 -5.74 -5.12
CA LEU A 42 13.42 -6.47 -3.89
C LEU A 42 12.27 -6.32 -2.90
N ASN A 43 11.75 -7.46 -2.42
CA ASN A 43 10.66 -7.52 -1.46
C ASN A 43 11.11 -8.22 -0.18
N PHE A 44 10.97 -7.53 0.96
CA PHE A 44 11.24 -8.01 2.31
C PHE A 44 10.02 -7.88 3.22
N ASP A 45 8.83 -7.69 2.66
CA ASP A 45 7.61 -7.55 3.46
C ASP A 45 7.54 -8.65 4.52
N SER A 46 7.25 -8.25 5.75
CA SER A 46 7.12 -9.15 6.91
C SER A 46 8.36 -10.03 7.16
N CYS A 47 9.55 -9.47 6.90
CA CYS A 47 10.85 -10.11 7.21
C CYS A 47 11.51 -9.44 8.42
N LEU A 48 12.42 -10.18 9.09
CA LEU A 48 13.18 -9.70 10.25
C LEU A 48 14.45 -8.95 9.82
N VAL A 49 14.32 -8.04 8.85
CA VAL A 49 15.42 -7.21 8.35
C VAL A 49 15.30 -5.80 8.93
N GLY A 50 16.43 -5.19 9.25
CA GLY A 50 16.47 -3.89 9.89
C GLY A 50 17.49 -2.94 9.28
N ASP A 51 17.90 -1.94 10.05
CA ASP A 51 18.80 -0.87 9.63
C ASP A 51 20.13 -1.39 9.07
N TRP A 52 20.65 -2.45 9.67
CA TRP A 52 21.90 -3.05 9.22
C TRP A 52 21.81 -3.63 7.81
N SER A 53 20.71 -4.30 7.48
CA SER A 53 20.47 -4.82 6.13
C SER A 53 20.48 -3.73 5.09
N ILE A 54 19.79 -2.63 5.36
CA ILE A 54 19.71 -1.49 4.43
C ILE A 54 21.07 -0.81 4.30
N ALA A 55 21.82 -0.67 5.40
CA ALA A 55 23.19 -0.18 5.37
C ALA A 55 24.08 -1.08 4.51
N HIS A 56 24.02 -2.41 4.71
CA HIS A 56 24.82 -3.36 3.95
C HIS A 56 24.53 -3.28 2.43
N LEU A 57 23.25 -3.29 2.04
CA LEU A 57 22.84 -3.25 0.63
C LEU A 57 23.23 -1.93 -0.05
N ALA A 58 23.10 -0.82 0.65
CA ALA A 58 23.34 0.52 0.11
C ALA A 58 24.84 0.88 0.11
N ASP A 59 25.54 0.66 1.23
CA ASP A 59 26.91 1.13 1.43
C ASP A 59 27.92 0.31 0.63
N ASN A 60 27.64 -0.98 0.43
CA ASN A 60 28.46 -1.86 -0.39
C ASN A 60 28.03 -1.93 -1.86
N SER A 61 27.02 -1.11 -2.24
CA SER A 61 26.45 -1.12 -3.60
C SER A 61 26.07 -2.52 -4.07
N VAL A 62 25.47 -3.31 -3.18
CA VAL A 62 25.07 -4.71 -3.47
C VAL A 62 24.02 -4.74 -4.58
N VAL A 63 23.09 -3.77 -4.58
CA VAL A 63 21.96 -3.66 -5.51
C VAL A 63 21.93 -2.29 -6.18
N PRO A 64 22.88 -1.95 -7.06
CA PRO A 64 23.07 -0.59 -7.58
C PRO A 64 21.93 -0.10 -8.48
N ASN A 65 21.16 -1.00 -9.06
CA ASN A 65 20.10 -0.67 -10.01
C ASN A 65 18.67 -0.84 -9.44
N LEU A 66 18.56 -0.90 -8.11
CA LEU A 66 17.28 -1.10 -7.44
C LEU A 66 16.32 0.07 -7.73
N THR A 67 15.13 -0.27 -8.23
CA THR A 67 14.04 0.67 -8.54
C THR A 67 12.80 0.46 -7.68
N SER A 68 12.63 -0.72 -7.10
CA SER A 68 11.51 -1.05 -6.22
C SER A 68 12.00 -1.77 -4.98
N LEU A 69 11.60 -1.28 -3.81
CA LEU A 69 11.95 -1.86 -2.52
C LEU A 69 10.72 -1.89 -1.62
N ASP A 70 10.35 -3.08 -1.20
CA ASP A 70 9.31 -3.27 -0.19
C ASP A 70 9.97 -3.67 1.14
N LEU A 71 9.71 -2.87 2.17
CA LEU A 71 10.17 -3.04 3.54
C LEU A 71 8.99 -3.00 4.52
N ALA A 72 7.77 -3.30 4.04
CA ALA A 72 6.60 -3.33 4.89
C ALA A 72 6.80 -4.29 6.06
N ASP A 73 6.32 -3.88 7.24
CA ASP A 73 6.36 -4.69 8.47
C ASP A 73 7.75 -5.29 8.75
N THR A 74 8.78 -4.45 8.69
CA THR A 74 10.17 -4.81 9.00
C THR A 74 10.70 -4.03 10.21
N GLU A 75 11.90 -4.41 10.68
CA GLU A 75 12.56 -3.76 11.83
C GLU A 75 13.30 -2.46 11.45
N LEU A 76 12.98 -1.85 10.30
CA LEU A 76 13.59 -0.60 9.85
C LEU A 76 13.16 0.56 10.75
N THR A 77 14.15 1.41 11.10
CA THR A 77 13.95 2.63 11.90
C THR A 77 14.51 3.87 11.19
N ASP A 78 14.40 5.02 11.84
CA ASP A 78 15.00 6.27 11.35
C ASP A 78 16.52 6.17 11.08
N LEU A 79 17.22 5.25 11.74
CA LEU A 79 18.65 5.04 11.52
C LEU A 79 18.95 4.47 10.13
N GLY A 80 18.15 3.50 9.69
CA GLY A 80 18.31 2.90 8.36
C GLY A 80 17.95 3.84 7.22
N MET A 81 17.10 4.84 7.48
CA MET A 81 16.69 5.84 6.47
C MET A 81 17.85 6.65 5.89
N VAL A 82 18.95 6.82 6.65
CA VAL A 82 20.18 7.47 6.16
C VAL A 82 20.78 6.70 4.98
N HIS A 83 20.79 5.37 5.10
CA HIS A 83 21.35 4.45 4.10
C HIS A 83 20.39 4.27 2.93
N LEU A 84 19.08 4.15 3.21
CA LEU A 84 18.03 4.09 2.21
C LEU A 84 18.10 5.25 1.22
N ALA A 85 18.44 6.46 1.69
CA ALA A 85 18.62 7.64 0.86
C ALA A 85 19.73 7.53 -0.20
N LYS A 86 20.52 6.46 -0.23
CA LYS A 86 21.56 6.18 -1.24
C LYS A 86 21.01 5.52 -2.50
N PHE A 87 19.84 4.88 -2.43
CA PHE A 87 19.18 4.24 -3.59
C PHE A 87 18.55 5.27 -4.53
N LYS A 88 19.37 6.01 -5.28
CA LYS A 88 18.93 7.15 -6.10
C LYS A 88 18.00 6.80 -7.26
N ASN A 89 18.01 5.55 -7.70
CA ASN A 89 17.16 5.06 -8.79
C ASN A 89 15.80 4.57 -8.31
N LEU A 90 15.54 4.62 -6.99
CA LEU A 90 14.33 4.07 -6.41
C LEU A 90 13.10 4.86 -6.87
N LYS A 91 12.12 4.13 -7.40
CA LYS A 91 10.84 4.62 -7.90
C LYS A 91 9.68 4.21 -7.01
N ARG A 92 9.72 3.00 -6.45
CA ARG A 92 8.69 2.48 -5.56
C ARG A 92 9.30 2.10 -4.23
N LEU A 93 8.70 2.57 -3.15
CA LEU A 93 9.14 2.30 -1.79
C LEU A 93 7.92 2.10 -0.89
N SER A 94 7.87 0.95 -0.21
CA SER A 94 6.95 0.69 0.89
C SER A 94 7.70 0.68 2.21
N LEU A 95 7.18 1.42 3.16
CA LEU A 95 7.62 1.52 4.55
C LEU A 95 6.42 1.31 5.51
N PHE A 96 5.41 0.60 5.00
CA PHE A 96 4.18 0.28 5.73
C PHE A 96 4.53 -0.44 7.04
N TYR A 97 3.96 -0.01 8.15
CA TYR A 97 4.21 -0.58 9.49
C TYR A 97 5.67 -0.54 9.98
N CYS A 98 6.55 0.23 9.34
CA CYS A 98 7.89 0.46 9.87
C CYS A 98 7.89 1.47 11.03
N ASN A 99 8.86 1.36 11.93
CA ASN A 99 9.03 2.29 13.06
C ASN A 99 9.78 3.57 12.63
N ILE A 100 9.11 4.37 11.78
CA ILE A 100 9.68 5.59 11.18
C ILE A 100 8.92 6.81 11.67
N SER A 101 9.66 7.84 12.04
CA SER A 101 9.14 9.13 12.50
C SER A 101 9.36 10.27 11.48
N ASN A 102 8.90 11.47 11.82
CA ASN A 102 9.21 12.70 11.07
C ASN A 102 10.72 12.86 10.82
N GLY A 103 11.56 12.40 11.77
CA GLY A 103 13.03 12.48 11.67
C GLY A 103 13.60 11.65 10.51
N GLY A 104 13.05 10.47 10.28
CA GLY A 104 13.43 9.59 9.17
C GLY A 104 13.10 10.19 7.80
N LEU A 105 11.92 10.84 7.68
CA LEU A 105 11.43 11.38 6.41
C LEU A 105 12.35 12.43 5.78
N ARG A 106 13.18 13.12 6.56
CA ARG A 106 14.19 14.09 6.02
C ARG A 106 15.11 13.45 4.99
N HIS A 107 15.33 12.16 5.07
CA HIS A 107 16.23 11.43 4.18
C HIS A 107 15.53 11.08 2.86
N LEU A 108 14.22 10.86 2.85
CA LEU A 108 13.43 10.55 1.65
C LEU A 108 13.41 11.70 0.63
N GLY A 109 13.47 12.95 1.08
CA GLY A 109 13.53 14.10 0.18
C GLY A 109 14.73 14.09 -0.80
N LYS A 110 15.69 13.16 -0.60
CA LYS A 110 16.83 12.93 -1.50
C LYS A 110 16.55 11.92 -2.62
N LEU A 111 15.43 11.21 -2.55
CA LEU A 111 15.01 10.18 -3.52
C LEU A 111 14.11 10.82 -4.59
N THR A 112 14.67 11.71 -5.38
CA THR A 112 13.91 12.53 -6.34
C THR A 112 13.28 11.76 -7.50
N SER A 113 13.69 10.50 -7.70
CA SER A 113 13.12 9.59 -8.70
C SER A 113 11.87 8.84 -8.19
N LEU A 114 11.48 9.06 -6.92
CA LEU A 114 10.40 8.31 -6.29
C LEU A 114 9.05 8.70 -6.93
N GLU A 115 8.33 7.68 -7.37
CA GLU A 115 7.02 7.78 -8.00
C GLU A 115 5.89 7.28 -7.08
N VAL A 116 6.17 6.25 -6.28
CA VAL A 116 5.22 5.61 -5.38
C VAL A 116 5.83 5.46 -3.99
N LEU A 117 5.11 5.92 -2.97
CA LEU A 117 5.55 5.89 -1.58
C LEU A 117 4.40 5.50 -0.67
N ASN A 118 4.58 4.42 0.07
CA ASN A 118 3.71 4.03 1.17
C ASN A 118 4.42 4.31 2.50
N LEU A 119 3.76 5.09 3.37
CA LEU A 119 4.28 5.60 4.65
C LEU A 119 3.30 5.36 5.79
N ASP A 120 2.56 4.29 5.79
CA ASP A 120 1.65 4.03 6.92
C ASP A 120 2.44 3.87 8.22
N SER A 121 2.58 4.98 8.92
CA SER A 121 3.25 5.07 10.22
C SER A 121 2.53 6.04 11.12
N ARG A 122 2.23 5.59 12.33
CA ARG A 122 1.54 6.38 13.36
C ARG A 122 2.35 7.56 13.88
N GLU A 123 3.64 7.59 13.63
CA GLU A 123 4.56 8.63 14.13
C GLU A 123 4.83 9.73 13.10
N ILE A 124 4.22 9.65 11.90
CA ILE A 124 4.35 10.67 10.86
C ILE A 124 3.26 11.72 11.02
N GLY A 125 3.67 12.98 11.04
CA GLY A 125 2.80 14.14 11.11
C GLY A 125 3.20 15.22 10.10
N ASP A 126 2.61 16.41 10.25
CA ASP A 126 2.77 17.53 9.32
C ASP A 126 4.24 17.91 9.06
N GLU A 127 5.07 17.89 10.12
CA GLU A 127 6.51 18.21 10.01
C GLU A 127 7.25 17.25 9.06
N GLY A 128 6.90 15.97 9.10
CA GLY A 128 7.49 14.97 8.19
C GLY A 128 7.19 15.27 6.73
N LEU A 129 5.96 15.67 6.42
CA LEU A 129 5.53 15.97 5.06
C LEU A 129 6.27 17.16 4.43
N TRP A 130 6.76 18.11 5.25
CA TRP A 130 7.58 19.19 4.77
C TRP A 130 8.82 18.70 3.99
N HIS A 131 9.38 17.55 4.37
CA HIS A 131 10.53 16.97 3.71
C HIS A 131 10.23 16.36 2.34
N LEU A 132 8.97 15.96 2.10
CA LEU A 132 8.54 15.31 0.85
C LEU A 132 8.20 16.34 -0.26
N ARG A 133 8.02 17.61 0.06
CA ARG A 133 7.53 18.68 -0.85
C ARG A 133 8.30 18.85 -2.16
N ASN A 134 9.51 18.31 -2.24
CA ASN A 134 10.39 18.41 -3.43
C ASN A 134 10.38 17.14 -4.29
N LEU A 135 9.62 16.11 -3.94
CA LEU A 135 9.50 14.88 -4.71
C LEU A 135 8.59 15.10 -5.94
N ARG A 136 9.13 15.76 -6.96
CA ARG A 136 8.35 16.20 -8.14
C ARG A 136 7.92 15.10 -9.08
N GLN A 137 8.37 13.86 -8.87
CA GLN A 137 7.95 12.69 -9.63
C GLN A 137 6.95 11.81 -8.86
N LEU A 138 6.65 12.15 -7.60
CA LEU A 138 5.76 11.37 -6.76
C LEU A 138 4.33 11.47 -7.28
N LYS A 139 3.78 10.34 -7.70
CA LYS A 139 2.43 10.18 -8.25
C LYS A 139 1.46 9.59 -7.25
N SER A 140 1.95 8.69 -6.41
CA SER A 140 1.14 7.97 -5.43
C SER A 140 1.76 8.07 -4.06
N LEU A 141 0.97 8.53 -3.10
CA LEU A 141 1.36 8.66 -1.70
C LEU A 141 0.26 8.11 -0.81
N ASP A 142 0.63 7.16 0.03
CA ASP A 142 -0.22 6.60 1.05
C ASP A 142 0.33 6.91 2.44
N ILE A 143 -0.50 7.51 3.28
CA ILE A 143 -0.20 7.82 4.68
C ILE A 143 -1.45 7.50 5.50
N PHE A 144 -1.73 6.21 5.64
CA PHE A 144 -2.85 5.74 6.45
C PHE A 144 -2.55 5.96 7.93
N SER A 145 -3.54 6.38 8.70
CA SER A 145 -3.43 6.62 10.16
C SER A 145 -2.35 7.64 10.58
N GLY A 146 -1.95 8.53 9.69
CA GLY A 146 -1.02 9.61 10.01
C GLY A 146 -1.63 10.69 10.91
N ARG A 147 -0.78 11.43 11.61
CA ARG A 147 -1.19 12.62 12.39
C ARG A 147 -1.19 13.86 11.50
N ILE A 148 -1.82 13.74 10.32
CA ILE A 148 -1.85 14.78 9.31
C ILE A 148 -3.03 15.72 9.56
N THR A 149 -2.77 17.02 9.51
CA THR A 149 -3.77 18.08 9.62
C THR A 149 -3.77 18.96 8.38
N ASP A 150 -4.54 20.07 8.43
CA ASP A 150 -4.53 21.08 7.36
C ASP A 150 -3.13 21.64 7.08
N SER A 151 -2.27 21.70 8.10
CA SER A 151 -0.88 22.14 7.92
C SER A 151 -0.08 21.21 7.00
N GLY A 152 -0.24 19.89 7.18
CA GLY A 152 0.39 18.88 6.32
C GLY A 152 -0.11 18.97 4.88
N CYS A 153 -1.41 19.21 4.68
CA CYS A 153 -1.98 19.44 3.35
C CYS A 153 -1.29 20.59 2.60
N SER A 154 -0.84 21.63 3.30
CA SER A 154 -0.09 22.74 2.68
C SER A 154 1.24 22.29 2.06
N HIS A 155 1.88 21.28 2.62
CA HIS A 155 3.12 20.70 2.09
C HIS A 155 2.83 19.75 0.92
N LEU A 156 1.80 18.91 1.02
CA LEU A 156 1.37 18.00 -0.04
C LEU A 156 0.89 18.74 -1.28
N ALA A 157 0.18 19.86 -1.12
CA ALA A 157 -0.28 20.72 -2.21
C ALA A 157 0.84 21.23 -3.13
N ARG A 158 2.11 21.11 -2.72
CA ARG A 158 3.28 21.45 -3.53
C ARG A 158 3.73 20.33 -4.46
N ILE A 159 3.30 19.09 -4.23
CA ILE A 159 3.67 17.93 -5.03
C ILE A 159 2.66 17.78 -6.16
N LYS A 160 2.79 18.64 -7.19
CA LYS A 160 1.81 18.75 -8.30
C LYS A 160 1.72 17.51 -9.19
N SER A 161 2.64 16.56 -9.03
CA SER A 161 2.65 15.28 -9.74
C SER A 161 1.70 14.23 -9.15
N LEU A 162 1.11 14.46 -7.96
CA LEU A 162 0.24 13.49 -7.31
C LEU A 162 -1.00 13.18 -8.15
N GLU A 163 -1.20 11.90 -8.38
CA GLU A 163 -2.34 11.28 -9.06
C GLU A 163 -3.21 10.47 -8.08
N SER A 164 -2.60 9.90 -7.03
CA SER A 164 -3.27 9.13 -5.98
C SER A 164 -2.79 9.59 -4.60
N LEU A 165 -3.73 9.84 -3.69
CA LEU A 165 -3.43 10.32 -2.34
C LEU A 165 -4.37 9.68 -1.31
N GLU A 166 -3.77 8.95 -0.36
CA GLU A 166 -4.45 8.33 0.77
C GLU A 166 -4.07 9.07 2.06
N LEU A 167 -5.04 9.70 2.73
CA LEU A 167 -4.87 10.46 3.97
C LEU A 167 -6.00 10.12 4.96
N CYS A 168 -6.11 8.85 5.28
CA CYS A 168 -7.17 8.34 6.14
C CYS A 168 -6.86 8.58 7.63
N GLY A 169 -7.87 8.94 8.43
CA GLY A 169 -7.78 8.94 9.90
C GLY A 169 -7.01 10.10 10.52
N GLY A 170 -6.82 11.21 9.80
CA GLY A 170 -6.11 12.40 10.29
C GLY A 170 -7.02 13.47 10.89
N GLY A 171 -6.43 14.65 11.12
CA GLY A 171 -7.11 15.86 11.58
C GLY A 171 -7.42 16.87 10.47
N ILE A 172 -7.57 16.42 9.23
CA ILE A 172 -7.83 17.27 8.06
C ILE A 172 -9.25 17.82 8.12
N GLY A 173 -9.38 19.11 7.82
CA GLY A 173 -10.64 19.80 7.73
C GLY A 173 -10.88 20.48 6.37
N ASP A 174 -11.83 21.40 6.33
CA ASP A 174 -12.21 22.11 5.11
C ASP A 174 -11.06 22.93 4.49
N LEU A 175 -10.16 23.44 5.33
CA LEU A 175 -8.99 24.19 4.87
C LEU A 175 -8.00 23.28 4.15
N GLY A 176 -7.74 22.08 4.70
CA GLY A 176 -6.93 21.07 4.06
C GLY A 176 -7.49 20.63 2.70
N CYS A 177 -8.82 20.41 2.63
CA CYS A 177 -9.50 20.13 1.36
C CYS A 177 -9.26 21.23 0.32
N SER A 178 -9.36 22.51 0.73
CA SER A 178 -9.13 23.65 -0.17
C SER A 178 -7.68 23.71 -0.68
N MET A 179 -6.71 23.30 0.14
CA MET A 179 -5.31 23.19 -0.28
C MET A 179 -5.09 22.04 -1.27
N LEU A 180 -5.64 20.85 -0.96
CA LEU A 180 -5.54 19.65 -1.81
C LEU A 180 -6.27 19.85 -3.16
N ALA A 181 -7.33 20.66 -3.20
CA ALA A 181 -8.06 21.01 -4.42
C ALA A 181 -7.19 21.67 -5.50
N THR A 182 -5.96 22.09 -5.16
CA THR A 182 -4.96 22.62 -6.11
C THR A 182 -4.14 21.54 -6.82
N LEU A 183 -4.36 20.27 -6.52
CA LEU A 183 -3.67 19.11 -7.13
C LEU A 183 -4.42 18.66 -8.38
N GLU A 184 -4.26 19.39 -9.47
CA GLU A 184 -5.03 19.21 -10.71
C GLU A 184 -4.91 17.83 -11.36
N ASN A 185 -3.81 17.10 -11.09
CA ASN A 185 -3.59 15.74 -11.62
C ASN A 185 -4.24 14.64 -10.80
N LEU A 186 -4.83 14.97 -9.65
CA LEU A 186 -5.35 13.97 -8.72
C LEU A 186 -6.53 13.22 -9.35
N ALA A 187 -6.39 11.89 -9.40
CA ALA A 187 -7.39 10.97 -9.91
C ALA A 187 -8.03 10.12 -8.81
N SER A 188 -7.30 9.84 -7.72
CA SER A 188 -7.79 9.12 -6.56
C SER A 188 -7.48 9.89 -5.28
N LEU A 189 -8.51 10.10 -4.44
CA LEU A 189 -8.37 10.78 -3.17
C LEU A 189 -9.18 10.06 -2.09
N ASN A 190 -8.47 9.60 -1.05
CA ASN A 190 -9.09 9.08 0.15
C ASN A 190 -8.83 10.03 1.34
N LEU A 191 -9.91 10.58 1.88
CA LEU A 191 -9.92 11.42 3.07
C LEU A 191 -10.87 10.86 4.14
N SER A 192 -11.12 9.56 4.11
CA SER A 192 -12.00 8.92 5.08
C SER A 192 -11.51 9.10 6.52
N GLN A 193 -12.44 9.05 7.49
CA GLN A 193 -12.16 9.20 8.92
C GLN A 193 -11.58 10.57 9.33
N ASN A 194 -11.69 11.59 8.47
CA ASN A 194 -11.36 12.98 8.81
C ASN A 194 -12.62 13.73 9.25
N GLU A 195 -12.98 13.63 10.52
CA GLU A 195 -14.25 14.15 11.05
C GLU A 195 -14.41 15.67 10.98
N ARG A 196 -13.36 16.42 10.65
CA ARG A 196 -13.43 17.89 10.50
C ARG A 196 -13.81 18.33 9.10
N ILE A 197 -13.91 17.41 8.13
CA ILE A 197 -14.39 17.71 6.77
C ILE A 197 -15.90 17.84 6.78
N THR A 198 -16.39 18.95 6.27
CA THR A 198 -17.81 19.28 6.12
C THR A 198 -18.17 19.48 4.64
N ASN A 199 -19.41 19.90 4.37
CA ASN A 199 -19.85 20.25 3.01
C ASN A 199 -18.99 21.35 2.36
N ARG A 200 -18.34 22.21 3.15
CA ARG A 200 -17.42 23.24 2.63
C ARG A 200 -16.15 22.62 2.05
N GLY A 201 -15.59 21.64 2.74
CA GLY A 201 -14.45 20.88 2.24
C GLY A 201 -14.81 20.09 0.98
N ALA A 202 -15.96 19.42 0.99
CA ALA A 202 -16.49 18.71 -0.16
C ALA A 202 -16.68 19.62 -1.39
N ALA A 203 -17.24 20.82 -1.18
CA ALA A 203 -17.39 21.83 -2.24
C ALA A 203 -16.03 22.28 -2.82
N ALA A 204 -14.98 22.42 -1.98
CA ALA A 204 -13.66 22.78 -2.46
C ALA A 204 -13.06 21.68 -3.36
N LEU A 205 -13.26 20.39 -3.00
CA LEU A 205 -12.77 19.25 -3.77
C LEU A 205 -13.43 19.12 -5.15
N ALA A 206 -14.57 19.73 -5.39
CA ALA A 206 -15.22 19.76 -6.71
C ALA A 206 -14.36 20.43 -7.81
N ALA A 207 -13.32 21.18 -7.44
CA ALA A 207 -12.34 21.73 -8.38
C ALA A 207 -11.39 20.66 -9.00
N LEU A 208 -11.35 19.43 -8.47
CA LEU A 208 -10.50 18.36 -8.94
C LEU A 208 -11.09 17.66 -10.17
N ALA A 209 -11.05 18.31 -11.32
CA ALA A 209 -11.72 17.88 -12.56
C ALA A 209 -11.24 16.51 -13.10
N ASN A 210 -10.09 16.01 -12.64
CA ASN A 210 -9.54 14.71 -13.04
C ASN A 210 -9.90 13.57 -12.06
N LEU A 211 -10.64 13.87 -10.98
CA LEU A 211 -10.94 12.92 -9.93
C LEU A 211 -11.86 11.80 -10.45
N LYS A 212 -11.44 10.56 -10.23
CA LYS A 212 -12.16 9.33 -10.58
C LYS A 212 -12.68 8.60 -9.34
N VAL A 213 -11.91 8.64 -8.25
CA VAL A 213 -12.24 7.97 -7.00
C VAL A 213 -12.18 8.99 -5.87
N LEU A 214 -13.26 9.12 -5.11
CA LEU A 214 -13.33 9.97 -3.93
C LEU A 214 -13.92 9.20 -2.75
N ASN A 215 -13.15 9.11 -1.67
CA ASN A 215 -13.63 8.54 -0.42
C ASN A 215 -13.67 9.61 0.68
N LEU A 216 -14.88 9.92 1.15
CA LEU A 216 -15.16 10.83 2.26
C LEU A 216 -15.91 10.10 3.39
N SER A 217 -15.78 8.77 3.49
CA SER A 217 -16.44 7.97 4.51
C SER A 217 -16.06 8.42 5.92
N ASN A 218 -17.01 8.37 6.85
CA ASN A 218 -16.82 8.81 8.24
C ASN A 218 -16.34 10.27 8.37
N THR A 219 -16.90 11.15 7.52
CA THR A 219 -16.75 12.62 7.62
C THR A 219 -18.07 13.27 8.02
N ARG A 220 -18.09 14.62 8.15
CA ARG A 220 -19.32 15.38 8.42
C ARG A 220 -19.99 15.91 7.14
N VAL A 221 -19.76 15.26 6.03
CA VAL A 221 -20.43 15.56 4.77
C VAL A 221 -21.89 15.09 4.83
N THR A 222 -22.81 15.90 4.28
CA THR A 222 -24.25 15.61 4.23
C THR A 222 -24.77 15.68 2.80
N SER A 223 -26.06 15.35 2.59
CA SER A 223 -26.71 15.41 1.28
C SER A 223 -26.53 16.74 0.55
N SER A 224 -26.39 17.86 1.29
CA SER A 224 -26.15 19.18 0.69
C SER A 224 -24.84 19.28 -0.10
N ALA A 225 -23.87 18.40 0.14
CA ALA A 225 -22.62 18.37 -0.62
C ALA A 225 -22.76 17.75 -2.01
N LEU A 226 -23.77 16.90 -2.21
CA LEU A 226 -23.91 16.11 -3.45
C LEU A 226 -24.03 17.01 -4.69
N VAL A 227 -24.64 18.18 -4.57
CA VAL A 227 -24.76 19.14 -5.67
C VAL A 227 -23.41 19.60 -6.20
N HIS A 228 -22.38 19.69 -5.35
CA HIS A 228 -21.03 20.11 -5.76
C HIS A 228 -20.29 19.04 -6.55
N PHE A 229 -20.62 17.76 -6.34
CA PHE A 229 -19.97 16.68 -7.06
C PHE A 229 -20.43 16.52 -8.50
N SER A 230 -21.52 17.19 -8.92
CA SER A 230 -22.00 17.18 -10.32
C SER A 230 -20.95 17.70 -11.32
N ASP A 231 -19.99 18.50 -10.86
CA ASP A 231 -18.90 19.04 -11.70
C ASP A 231 -17.76 18.04 -11.91
N LEU A 232 -17.74 16.96 -11.12
CA LEU A 232 -16.71 15.90 -11.20
C LEU A 232 -17.04 14.89 -12.31
N ILE A 233 -17.04 15.34 -13.56
CA ILE A 233 -17.51 14.56 -14.73
C ILE A 233 -16.74 13.23 -14.97
N LYS A 234 -15.55 13.07 -14.40
CA LYS A 234 -14.74 11.85 -14.48
C LYS A 234 -14.93 10.92 -13.29
N LEU A 235 -15.79 11.28 -12.32
CA LEU A 235 -15.98 10.50 -11.11
C LEU A 235 -16.63 9.14 -11.44
N GLN A 236 -16.01 8.08 -10.98
CA GLN A 236 -16.42 6.68 -11.18
C GLN A 236 -16.86 6.02 -9.87
N SER A 237 -16.21 6.39 -8.76
CA SER A 237 -16.49 5.84 -7.44
C SER A 237 -16.57 6.95 -6.39
N LEU A 238 -17.63 6.92 -5.57
CA LEU A 238 -17.85 7.85 -4.47
C LEU A 238 -18.20 7.05 -3.21
N ALA A 239 -17.38 7.15 -2.16
CA ALA A 239 -17.66 6.53 -0.88
C ALA A 239 -18.02 7.59 0.17
N LEU A 240 -19.19 7.42 0.79
CA LEU A 240 -19.78 8.29 1.81
C LEU A 240 -20.30 7.46 3.00
N TYR A 241 -19.74 6.26 3.21
CA TYR A 241 -20.10 5.39 4.32
C TYR A 241 -19.87 6.11 5.65
N GLY A 242 -20.75 5.97 6.62
CA GLY A 242 -20.62 6.63 7.92
C GLY A 242 -20.85 8.14 7.93
N CYS A 243 -21.16 8.77 6.79
CA CYS A 243 -21.55 10.18 6.72
C CYS A 243 -22.97 10.35 7.23
N ARG A 244 -23.10 10.99 8.40
CA ARG A 244 -24.42 11.24 9.01
C ARG A 244 -25.15 12.31 8.20
N GLY A 245 -26.39 12.03 7.77
CA GLY A 245 -27.21 13.01 7.03
C GLY A 245 -27.14 12.87 5.50
N ILE A 246 -26.62 11.76 4.98
CA ILE A 246 -26.84 11.35 3.59
C ILE A 246 -27.98 10.31 3.60
N GLU A 247 -29.20 10.83 3.79
CA GLU A 247 -30.43 10.01 3.81
C GLU A 247 -31.32 10.30 2.60
N ASP A 248 -30.98 11.30 1.80
CA ASP A 248 -31.79 11.76 0.67
C ASP A 248 -31.47 10.99 -0.61
N SER A 249 -32.32 10.00 -0.91
CA SER A 249 -32.26 9.26 -2.17
C SER A 249 -32.37 10.17 -3.41
N LYS A 250 -33.09 11.29 -3.33
CA LYS A 250 -33.26 12.20 -4.48
C LYS A 250 -31.97 12.90 -4.90
N GLY A 251 -31.17 13.36 -3.92
CA GLY A 251 -29.87 13.97 -4.21
C GLY A 251 -28.90 12.99 -4.85
N LEU A 252 -28.93 11.73 -4.42
CA LEU A 252 -28.13 10.65 -4.99
C LEU A 252 -28.59 10.28 -6.40
N ASP A 253 -29.91 10.16 -6.62
CA ASP A 253 -30.48 9.89 -7.94
C ASP A 253 -30.12 11.01 -8.93
N GLN A 254 -30.17 12.27 -8.49
CA GLN A 254 -29.77 13.42 -9.30
C GLN A 254 -28.28 13.35 -9.66
N LEU A 255 -27.41 13.03 -8.69
CA LEU A 255 -25.98 12.89 -8.90
C LEU A 255 -25.67 11.76 -9.90
N GLN A 256 -26.26 10.59 -9.72
CA GLN A 256 -26.07 9.46 -10.63
C GLN A 256 -26.57 9.74 -12.04
N ASN A 257 -27.72 10.44 -12.18
CA ASN A 257 -28.23 10.84 -13.49
C ASN A 257 -27.37 11.92 -14.16
N GLY A 258 -26.73 12.80 -13.37
CA GLY A 258 -25.82 13.83 -13.87
C GLY A 258 -24.44 13.32 -14.23
N LEU A 259 -24.00 12.19 -13.65
CA LEU A 259 -22.68 11.61 -13.83
C LEU A 259 -22.77 10.21 -14.45
N PRO A 260 -22.84 10.08 -15.78
CA PRO A 260 -22.99 8.78 -16.43
C PRO A 260 -21.80 7.82 -16.19
N GLY A 261 -20.63 8.37 -15.83
CA GLY A 261 -19.43 7.61 -15.47
C GLY A 261 -19.42 7.08 -14.03
N LEU A 262 -20.32 7.53 -13.16
CA LEU A 262 -20.37 7.13 -11.76
C LEU A 262 -20.98 5.73 -11.63
N LYS A 263 -20.13 4.73 -11.43
CA LYS A 263 -20.49 3.31 -11.37
C LYS A 263 -20.80 2.85 -9.94
N CYS A 264 -20.09 3.39 -8.95
CA CYS A 264 -20.13 2.94 -7.57
C CYS A 264 -20.41 4.11 -6.63
N VAL A 265 -21.42 3.97 -5.76
CA VAL A 265 -21.65 4.87 -4.63
C VAL A 265 -21.82 4.00 -3.38
N ARG A 266 -20.91 4.15 -2.41
CA ARG A 266 -20.97 3.40 -1.13
C ARG A 266 -21.58 4.28 -0.05
N LEU A 267 -22.65 3.79 0.58
CA LEU A 267 -23.39 4.47 1.65
C LEU A 267 -23.57 3.52 2.86
N ASN A 268 -24.24 4.03 3.91
CA ASN A 268 -24.70 3.21 5.04
C ASN A 268 -25.76 2.20 4.61
N ALA A 269 -25.80 1.04 5.26
CA ALA A 269 -26.49 -0.20 4.91
C ALA A 269 -28.04 -0.18 4.85
N LYS A 270 -28.72 0.98 4.87
CA LYS A 270 -30.16 1.04 4.61
C LYS A 270 -30.43 1.22 3.12
N GLY A 271 -30.59 0.09 2.40
CA GLY A 271 -30.89 0.06 0.95
C GLY A 271 -29.68 -0.24 0.06
N THR A 272 -28.61 -0.74 0.62
CA THR A 272 -27.40 -1.21 -0.06
C THR A 272 -27.34 -2.74 0.00
N ASP A 273 -26.57 -3.37 -0.89
CA ASP A 273 -26.21 -4.77 -0.77
C ASP A 273 -25.36 -5.05 0.49
N GLU A 274 -24.95 -6.30 0.71
CA GLU A 274 -24.18 -6.73 1.89
C GLU A 274 -22.84 -5.97 2.02
N ASP A 275 -22.32 -5.43 0.92
CA ASP A 275 -21.06 -4.65 0.86
C ASP A 275 -21.27 -3.13 0.98
N GLY A 276 -22.49 -2.65 1.21
CA GLY A 276 -22.79 -1.22 1.33
C GLY A 276 -22.81 -0.47 -0.02
N MET A 277 -23.01 -1.17 -1.13
CA MET A 277 -23.05 -0.58 -2.48
C MET A 277 -24.47 -0.34 -2.99
N ILE A 278 -24.72 0.83 -3.58
CA ILE A 278 -25.91 1.08 -4.40
C ILE A 278 -25.56 0.74 -5.85
N ARG A 279 -26.14 -0.35 -6.37
CA ARG A 279 -26.02 -0.70 -7.80
C ARG A 279 -27.10 0.03 -8.59
N ARG A 280 -26.81 0.44 -9.82
CA ARG A 280 -27.80 1.05 -10.72
C ARG A 280 -28.90 0.03 -10.99
N ARG A 281 -30.15 0.47 -10.85
CA ARG A 281 -31.34 -0.27 -11.28
C ARG A 281 -31.29 -0.36 -12.81
N GLY A 282 -30.89 -1.50 -13.36
CA GLY A 282 -30.85 -1.73 -14.81
C GLY A 282 -29.74 -2.64 -15.34
N ASP A 283 -28.76 -3.01 -14.52
CA ASP A 283 -27.76 -4.02 -14.90
C ASP A 283 -28.17 -5.43 -14.41
N GLU A 284 -29.41 -5.81 -14.67
CA GLU A 284 -29.80 -7.22 -14.68
C GLU A 284 -29.44 -7.79 -16.05
N THR A 285 -28.17 -7.96 -16.33
CA THR A 285 -27.71 -8.90 -17.33
C THR A 285 -27.07 -10.05 -16.58
N ASP A 286 -27.77 -11.20 -16.66
CA ASP A 286 -27.25 -12.51 -16.31
C ASP A 286 -26.00 -12.79 -17.20
N ASP A 287 -24.85 -12.32 -16.79
CA ASP A 287 -23.57 -12.78 -17.28
C ASP A 287 -22.69 -13.06 -16.05
N GLU A 288 -22.69 -14.34 -15.68
CA GLU A 288 -21.66 -14.94 -14.85
C GLU A 288 -20.33 -14.92 -15.61
N SER A 289 -19.67 -13.77 -15.66
CA SER A 289 -18.24 -13.69 -15.99
C SER A 289 -17.75 -12.28 -15.73
N ASP A 290 -16.67 -12.20 -14.96
CA ASP A 290 -15.85 -11.04 -14.68
C ASP A 290 -16.33 -10.12 -13.53
N ASP A 291 -16.58 -10.68 -12.35
CA ASP A 291 -16.30 -9.98 -11.09
C ASP A 291 -14.77 -9.78 -10.97
N GLU A 292 -14.23 -8.86 -11.77
CA GLU A 292 -13.04 -8.16 -11.35
C GLU A 292 -13.46 -7.31 -10.14
N ASP A 293 -13.31 -7.89 -8.98
CA ASP A 293 -13.39 -7.22 -7.69
C ASP A 293 -12.59 -5.92 -7.79
N PHE A 294 -13.33 -4.81 -7.91
CA PHE A 294 -12.80 -3.49 -7.67
C PHE A 294 -12.65 -3.35 -6.15
N GLU A 295 -11.94 -4.30 -5.55
CA GLU A 295 -11.36 -4.10 -4.25
C GLU A 295 -10.49 -2.85 -4.38
N ILE A 296 -10.70 -1.91 -3.45
CA ILE A 296 -9.70 -0.88 -3.18
C ILE A 296 -8.53 -1.64 -2.54
N HIS A 297 -7.90 -2.51 -3.31
CA HIS A 297 -6.57 -2.98 -3.04
C HIS A 297 -5.68 -1.77 -3.21
N HIS A 298 -4.83 -1.50 -2.28
CA HIS A 298 -3.75 -0.55 -2.41
C HIS A 298 -3.02 -0.84 -3.73
N PRO A 299 -3.20 -0.05 -4.81
CA PRO A 299 -2.64 -0.40 -6.12
C PRO A 299 -1.12 -0.24 -6.17
N MET A 300 -0.48 0.04 -5.02
CA MET A 300 0.91 0.44 -4.99
C MET A 300 1.90 -0.70 -5.20
N PHE A 301 1.57 -1.92 -4.74
CA PHE A 301 2.49 -3.06 -4.76
C PHE A 301 1.85 -4.34 -5.31
N ALA A 302 0.69 -4.25 -5.99
CA ALA A 302 0.14 -5.39 -6.70
C ALA A 302 1.19 -5.91 -7.70
N VAL A 303 1.90 -6.95 -7.29
CA VAL A 303 2.71 -7.77 -8.17
C VAL A 303 1.71 -8.44 -9.10
N ALA A 304 1.84 -8.22 -10.40
CA ALA A 304 1.06 -8.95 -11.40
C ALA A 304 1.16 -10.46 -11.08
N PRO A 305 0.04 -11.21 -11.06
CA PRO A 305 0.08 -12.62 -10.77
C PRO A 305 1.06 -13.32 -11.72
N PHE A 306 1.86 -14.16 -11.17
CA PHE A 306 2.84 -14.98 -11.86
C PHE A 306 2.09 -15.86 -12.88
N GLN A 307 2.15 -15.51 -14.16
CA GLN A 307 1.76 -16.44 -15.21
C GLN A 307 2.86 -17.48 -15.30
N SER A 308 2.62 -18.65 -14.70
CA SER A 308 3.40 -19.86 -14.93
C SER A 308 3.19 -20.27 -16.39
N SER A 309 4.24 -20.09 -17.20
CA SER A 309 4.32 -20.78 -18.49
C SER A 309 4.73 -22.22 -18.20
N ASP A 310 3.76 -23.04 -17.86
CA ASP A 310 3.94 -24.49 -17.86
C ASP A 310 3.95 -24.97 -19.31
N SER A 311 5.13 -25.16 -19.83
CA SER A 311 5.35 -26.06 -20.96
C SER A 311 5.44 -27.47 -20.37
N GLU A 312 4.35 -28.21 -20.51
CA GLU A 312 4.30 -29.65 -20.29
C GLU A 312 5.29 -30.31 -21.27
N GLU A 313 6.37 -30.86 -20.76
CA GLU A 313 7.11 -31.94 -21.41
C GLU A 313 6.82 -33.21 -20.61
N ASP A 314 5.92 -34.00 -21.16
CA ASP A 314 5.71 -35.41 -20.80
C ASP A 314 7.02 -36.19 -20.98
N SER A 315 7.50 -36.81 -19.91
CA SER A 315 8.39 -37.95 -20.00
C SER A 315 7.90 -39.02 -19.03
N GLU A 316 7.23 -39.97 -19.63
CA GLU A 316 6.98 -41.31 -19.05
C GLU A 316 8.26 -41.92 -18.49
N MET A 317 8.22 -42.35 -17.24
CA MET A 317 9.15 -43.37 -16.75
C MET A 317 8.40 -44.38 -15.93
N GLU A 318 8.60 -45.59 -16.39
CA GLU A 318 8.03 -46.86 -15.97
C GLU A 318 8.25 -47.20 -14.48
N ASP A 319 7.24 -47.84 -13.95
CA ASP A 319 7.24 -48.56 -12.68
C ASP A 319 8.28 -49.68 -12.61
N THR A 320 9.06 -49.75 -11.53
CA THR A 320 9.57 -51.00 -11.02
C THR A 320 9.34 -51.11 -9.53
N ASP A 321 8.46 -51.98 -9.23
CA ASP A 321 8.13 -52.64 -7.96
C ASP A 321 9.35 -53.25 -7.28
N SER A 322 9.55 -52.99 -5.98
CA SER A 322 10.12 -53.97 -5.05
C SER A 322 9.79 -53.60 -3.60
N GLY A 323 8.87 -54.36 -3.06
CA GLY A 323 8.49 -54.27 -1.64
C GLY A 323 9.56 -54.84 -0.71
N ILE A 324 9.59 -54.36 0.49
CA ILE A 324 10.00 -55.10 1.71
C ILE A 324 9.15 -54.61 2.89
N ARG A 325 8.63 -55.60 3.59
CA ARG A 325 7.80 -55.57 4.78
C ARG A 325 8.55 -55.30 6.08
N ASP A 326 7.76 -54.82 7.05
CA ASP A 326 7.74 -55.13 8.49
C ASP A 326 8.85 -54.59 9.40
N GLN A 327 8.55 -53.80 10.39
CA GLN A 327 8.19 -54.29 11.74
C GLN A 327 7.86 -53.13 12.71
N GLU A 328 6.81 -53.36 13.46
CA GLU A 328 6.37 -52.64 14.62
C GLU A 328 7.43 -52.57 15.73
N ASN A 329 7.46 -51.48 16.48
CA ASN A 329 7.53 -51.62 17.93
C ASN A 329 7.01 -50.39 18.68
N SER A 330 6.00 -50.63 19.45
CA SER A 330 5.42 -49.85 20.51
C SER A 330 6.43 -49.63 21.66
N ASN A 331 6.46 -48.41 22.26
CA ASN A 331 6.37 -48.36 23.71
C ASN A 331 6.04 -46.93 24.23
N SER A 332 5.07 -46.96 25.11
CA SER A 332 4.50 -45.97 25.98
C SER A 332 5.45 -45.54 27.12
N SER A 333 5.28 -44.31 27.59
CA SER A 333 5.16 -43.87 28.99
C SER A 333 5.30 -42.32 29.08
N SER A 334 4.28 -41.55 29.38
CA SER A 334 3.70 -41.11 30.64
C SER A 334 4.68 -40.44 31.62
N SER A 335 4.47 -39.18 31.89
CA SER A 335 4.27 -38.54 33.21
C SER A 335 4.62 -37.04 33.14
N SER A 336 3.64 -36.19 33.33
CA SER A 336 3.17 -35.50 34.54
C SER A 336 4.00 -34.25 34.93
N ALA A 337 3.34 -33.12 34.78
CA ALA A 337 2.99 -32.06 35.74
C ALA A 337 4.12 -31.40 36.56
N SER A 338 4.20 -30.08 36.50
CA SER A 338 3.71 -29.20 37.59
C SER A 338 4.03 -27.72 37.34
N SER A 339 3.02 -26.94 37.58
CA SER A 339 2.92 -25.53 37.87
C SER A 339 4.02 -24.97 38.78
N TYR A 340 4.42 -23.70 38.57
CA TYR A 340 4.59 -22.73 39.69
C TYR A 340 4.38 -21.28 39.19
N TYR A 341 3.42 -20.64 39.85
CA TYR A 341 3.22 -19.19 39.96
C TYR A 341 4.34 -18.58 40.79
N SER A 342 4.75 -17.35 40.47
CA SER A 342 4.95 -16.34 41.51
C SER A 342 5.03 -14.91 40.89
N ASP A 343 4.12 -14.06 41.37
CA ASP A 343 4.16 -12.61 41.38
C ASP A 343 5.47 -12.08 41.94
N HIS A 344 5.90 -10.90 41.46
CA HIS A 344 6.28 -9.78 42.30
C HIS A 344 6.37 -8.46 41.54
N ASP A 345 5.65 -7.49 42.10
CA ASP A 345 5.71 -6.05 41.92
C ASP A 345 7.14 -5.46 42.00
N TYR A 346 7.42 -4.47 41.17
CA TYR A 346 7.81 -3.09 41.51
C TYR A 346 7.70 -2.19 40.25
#